data_f01c98dbca033d8a88340091e98d2c88
#
_entry.id   f01c98dbca033d8a88340091e98d2c88
#
_cell.length_a   1.000
_cell.length_b   1.000
_cell.length_c   1.000
_cell.angle_alpha   90.00
_cell.angle_beta   90.00
_cell.angle_gamma   90.00
#
_symmetry.space_group_name_H-M   'P 1'
#
loop_
_entity.id
_entity.type
_entity.pdbx_description
1 polymer ?
#
loop_
_entity_poly.entity_id
_entity_poly.type
_entity_poly.pdbx_seq_one_letter_code
_entity_poly.pdbx_strand_id
1 'polypeptide(L)'
;MSSMSDPEHVRAQYTTEDRLETRRSVWRPTDDGLDPETEALRAIDRALVGDADVLEVGCGTGLMAERIHDLPGVTLVATDFSPRFVELTAARGVDARQADICYLPFEDDAFDVVYAGWMLYHVRDLERALNEIRRVLRPGGTFVAVTNGNDHLADLVRDAGGTPVRTQFSSETGESVLRRRFADVRRHDLETRAVFPDHASAQAYLDSTGDGLVLPEFEGEREYAGAVTVFEAR
;
A
#
# COMPACT_ATOMS: atom_id res chain seq x y z
N MET A 1 -3.07 20.86 -1.86
CA MET A 1 -2.32 19.60 -1.70
C MET A 1 -3.17 18.73 -0.80
N SER A 2 -3.31 17.44 -1.10
CA SER A 2 -4.09 16.52 -0.25
C SER A 2 -3.41 16.39 1.11
N SER A 3 -4.17 16.35 2.21
CA SER A 3 -3.67 16.07 3.57
C SER A 3 -2.90 14.74 3.62
N MET A 4 -3.22 13.81 2.74
CA MET A 4 -2.62 12.47 2.62
C MET A 4 -1.11 12.47 2.31
N SER A 5 -0.53 13.55 1.77
CA SER A 5 0.90 13.70 1.48
C SER A 5 1.63 14.70 2.37
N ASP A 6 0.97 15.20 3.43
CA ASP A 6 1.59 16.04 4.44
C ASP A 6 2.38 15.15 5.42
N PRO A 7 3.72 15.33 5.56
CA PRO A 7 4.55 14.50 6.43
C PRO A 7 4.13 14.49 7.90
N GLU A 8 3.61 15.61 8.43
CA GLU A 8 3.12 15.68 9.81
C GLU A 8 1.83 14.89 9.97
N HIS A 9 0.91 15.00 9.01
CA HIS A 9 -0.32 14.23 8.99
C HIS A 9 -0.04 12.72 8.84
N VAL A 10 0.85 12.34 7.93
CA VAL A 10 1.30 10.93 7.76
C VAL A 10 1.92 10.41 9.04
N ARG A 11 2.84 11.15 9.68
CA ARG A 11 3.42 10.73 10.96
C ARG A 11 2.38 10.54 12.06
N ALA A 12 1.40 11.44 12.15
CA ALA A 12 0.33 11.34 13.14
C ALA A 12 -0.58 10.13 12.90
N GLN A 13 -0.85 9.77 11.64
CA GLN A 13 -1.64 8.58 11.28
C GLN A 13 -0.94 7.26 11.63
N TYR A 14 0.39 7.23 11.60
CA TYR A 14 1.20 6.02 11.78
C TYR A 14 2.01 6.03 13.09
N THR A 15 1.52 6.76 14.10
CA THR A 15 2.15 6.79 15.44
C THR A 15 1.99 5.46 16.18
N THR A 16 0.89 4.74 15.94
CA THR A 16 0.58 3.42 16.49
C THR A 16 0.04 2.51 15.41
N GLU A 17 0.17 1.20 15.60
CA GLU A 17 -0.36 0.15 14.75
C GLU A 17 -1.89 0.06 14.74
N ASP A 18 -2.56 0.51 15.81
CA ASP A 18 -4.02 0.36 16.03
C ASP A 18 -4.87 0.88 14.87
N ARG A 19 -4.47 2.02 14.29
CA ARG A 19 -5.18 2.62 13.14
C ARG A 19 -5.07 1.77 11.88
N LEU A 20 -3.92 1.14 11.66
CA LEU A 20 -3.73 0.21 10.54
C LEU A 20 -4.54 -1.07 10.74
N GLU A 21 -4.53 -1.62 11.96
CA GLU A 21 -5.31 -2.82 12.29
C GLU A 21 -6.81 -2.57 12.13
N THR A 22 -7.32 -1.44 12.63
CA THR A 22 -8.72 -1.04 12.43
C THR A 22 -9.07 -0.98 10.94
N ARG A 23 -8.22 -0.36 10.10
CA ARG A 23 -8.47 -0.28 8.66
C ARG A 23 -8.39 -1.62 7.95
N ARG A 24 -7.58 -2.57 8.43
CA ARG A 24 -7.46 -3.91 7.85
C ARG A 24 -8.61 -4.85 8.24
N SER A 25 -9.16 -4.69 9.44
CA SER A 25 -10.14 -5.63 10.02
C SER A 25 -11.48 -5.71 9.30
N VAL A 26 -11.83 -4.67 8.54
CA VAL A 26 -13.14 -4.52 7.88
C VAL A 26 -13.25 -5.22 6.52
N TRP A 27 -12.11 -5.55 5.91
CA TRP A 27 -12.10 -6.12 4.56
C TRP A 27 -12.51 -7.59 4.57
N ARG A 28 -13.31 -7.95 3.58
CA ARG A 28 -13.73 -9.33 3.35
C ARG A 28 -13.29 -9.75 1.94
N PRO A 29 -12.90 -11.03 1.75
CA PRO A 29 -12.67 -11.57 0.43
C PRO A 29 -13.87 -11.34 -0.47
N THR A 30 -13.64 -11.07 -1.74
CA THR A 30 -14.66 -11.07 -2.77
C THR A 30 -15.14 -12.49 -3.06
N ASP A 31 -16.27 -12.66 -3.77
CA ASP A 31 -16.88 -13.95 -4.03
C ASP A 31 -15.97 -14.90 -4.82
N ASP A 32 -15.02 -14.37 -5.59
CA ASP A 32 -13.97 -15.11 -6.30
C ASP A 32 -12.75 -15.44 -5.42
N GLY A 33 -12.75 -15.04 -4.16
CA GLY A 33 -11.68 -15.29 -3.18
C GLY A 33 -10.38 -14.53 -3.47
N LEU A 34 -10.41 -13.58 -4.38
CA LEU A 34 -9.26 -12.71 -4.66
C LEU A 34 -9.17 -11.60 -3.61
N ASP A 35 -7.98 -11.38 -3.11
CA ASP A 35 -7.65 -10.23 -2.27
C ASP A 35 -6.39 -9.53 -2.82
N PRO A 36 -6.28 -8.21 -2.64
CA PRO A 36 -5.18 -7.44 -3.21
C PRO A 36 -3.79 -7.84 -2.71
N GLU A 37 -3.67 -8.29 -1.47
CA GLU A 37 -2.39 -8.75 -0.92
C GLU A 37 -1.94 -10.06 -1.58
N THR A 38 -2.88 -10.99 -1.78
CA THR A 38 -2.60 -12.25 -2.47
C THR A 38 -2.26 -12.00 -3.94
N GLU A 39 -2.94 -11.08 -4.63
CA GLU A 39 -2.59 -10.76 -6.01
C GLU A 39 -1.24 -10.05 -6.10
N ALA A 40 -0.91 -9.16 -5.17
CA ALA A 40 0.43 -8.55 -5.11
C ALA A 40 1.51 -9.61 -4.88
N LEU A 41 1.30 -10.56 -3.97
CA LEU A 41 2.24 -11.66 -3.73
C LEU A 41 2.42 -12.54 -4.96
N ARG A 42 1.35 -12.83 -5.69
CA ARG A 42 1.42 -13.54 -6.98
C ARG A 42 2.19 -12.75 -8.03
N ALA A 43 2.02 -11.43 -8.08
CA ALA A 43 2.77 -10.56 -8.99
C ALA A 43 4.27 -10.58 -8.68
N ILE A 44 4.64 -10.55 -7.40
CA ILE A 44 6.02 -10.71 -6.95
C ILE A 44 6.54 -12.09 -7.35
N ASP A 45 5.85 -13.17 -7.01
CA ASP A 45 6.25 -14.55 -7.31
C ASP A 45 6.46 -14.77 -8.82
N ARG A 46 5.57 -14.25 -9.67
CA ARG A 46 5.74 -14.28 -11.14
C ARG A 46 6.99 -13.53 -11.64
N ALA A 47 7.48 -12.57 -10.87
CA ALA A 47 8.66 -11.78 -11.23
C ALA A 47 9.97 -12.44 -10.79
N LEU A 48 9.92 -13.40 -9.87
CA LEU A 48 11.11 -14.10 -9.36
C LEU A 48 11.69 -15.05 -10.41
N VAL A 49 13.01 -15.05 -10.55
CA VAL A 49 13.74 -15.97 -11.41
C VAL A 49 14.93 -16.54 -10.62
N GLY A 50 14.77 -17.75 -10.09
CA GLY A 50 15.79 -18.35 -9.21
C GLY A 50 15.88 -17.62 -7.87
N ASP A 51 17.09 -17.51 -7.32
CA ASP A 51 17.34 -16.68 -6.14
C ASP A 51 17.23 -15.20 -6.53
N ALA A 52 16.50 -14.41 -5.76
CA ALA A 52 16.18 -13.02 -6.08
C ALA A 52 16.27 -12.08 -4.87
N ASP A 53 16.82 -10.89 -5.10
CA ASP A 53 16.88 -9.81 -4.14
C ASP A 53 15.62 -8.95 -4.28
N VAL A 54 14.85 -8.84 -3.19
CA VAL A 54 13.57 -8.10 -3.14
C VAL A 54 13.68 -6.95 -2.14
N LEU A 55 13.18 -5.78 -2.53
CA LEU A 55 13.02 -4.63 -1.64
C LEU A 55 11.53 -4.35 -1.43
N GLU A 56 11.09 -4.29 -0.18
CA GLU A 56 9.81 -3.69 0.17
C GLU A 56 10.00 -2.27 0.68
N VAL A 57 9.26 -1.30 0.14
CA VAL A 57 9.26 0.08 0.60
C VAL A 57 7.91 0.43 1.24
N GLY A 58 7.95 0.96 2.48
CA GLY A 58 6.76 1.22 3.29
C GLY A 58 6.18 -0.06 3.88
N CYS A 59 6.99 -0.85 4.58
CA CYS A 59 6.61 -2.19 5.07
C CYS A 59 5.56 -2.18 6.20
N GLY A 60 5.32 -1.05 6.85
CA GLY A 60 4.33 -0.91 7.91
C GLY A 60 4.55 -1.94 9.03
N THR A 61 3.50 -2.71 9.38
CA THR A 61 3.57 -3.74 10.43
C THR A 61 4.30 -5.02 10.02
N GLY A 62 4.82 -5.09 8.78
CA GLY A 62 5.63 -6.20 8.28
C GLY A 62 4.86 -7.47 7.88
N LEU A 63 3.52 -7.41 7.81
CA LEU A 63 2.73 -8.60 7.45
C LEU A 63 2.97 -9.05 6.01
N MET A 64 3.15 -8.12 5.09
CA MET A 64 3.50 -8.48 3.71
C MET A 64 4.97 -8.83 3.59
N ALA A 65 5.86 -8.14 4.32
CA ALA A 65 7.27 -8.48 4.41
C ALA A 65 7.49 -9.94 4.83
N GLU A 66 6.79 -10.40 5.87
CA GLU A 66 6.83 -11.79 6.33
C GLU A 66 6.43 -12.78 5.21
N ARG A 67 5.32 -12.50 4.49
CA ARG A 67 4.86 -13.33 3.37
C ARG A 67 5.84 -13.36 2.20
N ILE A 68 6.49 -12.23 1.89
CA ILE A 68 7.51 -12.16 0.83
C ILE A 68 8.78 -12.90 1.28
N HIS A 69 9.18 -12.73 2.54
CA HIS A 69 10.35 -13.40 3.12
C HIS A 69 10.23 -14.93 3.07
N ASP A 70 9.01 -15.45 3.22
CA ASP A 70 8.72 -16.88 3.19
C ASP A 70 8.70 -17.48 1.77
N LEU A 71 8.82 -16.66 0.71
CA LEU A 71 8.92 -17.17 -0.65
C LEU A 71 10.28 -17.85 -0.87
N PRO A 72 10.31 -19.02 -1.54
CA PRO A 72 11.57 -19.73 -1.80
C PRO A 72 12.55 -18.90 -2.63
N GLY A 73 13.81 -18.86 -2.23
CA GLY A 73 14.89 -18.17 -2.95
C GLY A 73 14.87 -16.65 -2.82
N VAL A 74 14.04 -16.07 -1.95
CA VAL A 74 13.98 -14.62 -1.75
C VAL A 74 14.95 -14.19 -0.66
N THR A 75 15.75 -13.18 -0.97
CA THR A 75 16.46 -12.33 0.00
C THR A 75 15.73 -11.01 0.10
N LEU A 76 15.00 -10.79 1.19
CA LEU A 76 14.19 -9.58 1.40
C LEU A 76 14.91 -8.55 2.27
N VAL A 77 14.89 -7.30 1.82
CA VAL A 77 15.10 -6.12 2.66
C VAL A 77 13.79 -5.33 2.68
N ALA A 78 13.31 -4.99 3.87
CA ALA A 78 12.13 -4.16 4.04
C ALA A 78 12.51 -2.78 4.59
N THR A 79 11.85 -1.72 4.10
CA THR A 79 12.12 -0.36 4.59
C THR A 79 10.84 0.36 4.97
N ASP A 80 10.94 1.21 5.98
CA ASP A 80 9.89 2.16 6.35
C ASP A 80 10.50 3.47 6.83
N PHE A 81 9.76 4.56 6.68
CA PHE A 81 10.15 5.85 7.23
C PHE A 81 10.00 5.89 8.77
N SER A 82 9.05 5.13 9.33
CA SER A 82 8.77 5.04 10.75
C SER A 82 9.71 4.06 11.46
N PRO A 83 10.52 4.49 12.45
CA PRO A 83 11.34 3.57 13.24
C PRO A 83 10.50 2.49 13.92
N ARG A 84 9.27 2.83 14.35
CA ARG A 84 8.34 1.89 14.98
C ARG A 84 7.98 0.73 14.05
N PHE A 85 7.67 1.03 12.79
CA PHE A 85 7.35 -0.02 11.82
C PHE A 85 8.56 -0.86 11.43
N VAL A 86 9.74 -0.27 11.41
CA VAL A 86 10.99 -1.04 11.24
C VAL A 86 11.17 -2.05 12.38
N GLU A 87 10.95 -1.62 13.64
CA GLU A 87 11.03 -2.52 14.81
C GLU A 87 10.00 -3.66 14.72
N LEU A 88 8.75 -3.37 14.34
CA LEU A 88 7.69 -4.38 14.20
C LEU A 88 8.02 -5.39 13.10
N THR A 89 8.52 -4.92 11.97
CA THR A 89 8.91 -5.77 10.84
C THR A 89 10.14 -6.62 11.21
N ALA A 90 11.15 -6.05 11.87
CA ALA A 90 12.31 -6.78 12.35
C ALA A 90 11.95 -7.87 13.37
N ALA A 91 10.95 -7.63 14.22
CA ALA A 91 10.44 -8.63 15.17
C ALA A 91 9.83 -9.87 14.50
N ARG A 92 9.50 -9.80 13.18
CA ARG A 92 9.06 -10.93 12.35
C ARG A 92 10.20 -11.71 11.70
N GLY A 93 11.47 -11.34 11.98
CA GLY A 93 12.65 -12.00 11.42
C GLY A 93 13.10 -11.46 10.07
N VAL A 94 12.53 -10.35 9.60
CA VAL A 94 12.87 -9.70 8.32
C VAL A 94 14.00 -8.68 8.54
N ASP A 95 14.93 -8.55 7.58
CA ASP A 95 15.90 -7.46 7.54
C ASP A 95 15.15 -6.14 7.26
N ALA A 96 14.84 -5.40 8.32
CA ALA A 96 14.09 -4.17 8.25
C ALA A 96 14.99 -2.97 8.57
N ARG A 97 14.91 -1.91 7.74
CA ARG A 97 15.77 -0.73 7.85
C ARG A 97 14.96 0.55 7.73
N GLN A 98 15.33 1.58 8.48
CA GLN A 98 14.72 2.90 8.31
C GLN A 98 15.24 3.56 7.04
N ALA A 99 14.33 3.98 6.14
CA ALA A 99 14.71 4.72 4.94
C ALA A 99 13.57 5.65 4.47
N ASP A 100 13.97 6.72 3.80
CA ASP A 100 13.06 7.55 3.00
C ASP A 100 13.10 7.02 1.55
N ILE A 101 11.94 6.70 0.99
CA ILE A 101 11.82 6.24 -0.39
C ILE A 101 12.40 7.22 -1.42
N CYS A 102 12.47 8.51 -1.08
CA CYS A 102 13.08 9.54 -1.93
C CYS A 102 14.62 9.51 -1.89
N TYR A 103 15.24 8.71 -1.01
CA TYR A 103 16.69 8.63 -0.78
C TYR A 103 17.06 7.23 -0.29
N LEU A 104 16.83 6.22 -1.12
CA LEU A 104 17.07 4.82 -0.76
C LEU A 104 18.59 4.56 -0.59
N PRO A 105 19.04 4.01 0.57
CA PRO A 105 20.44 3.80 0.88
C PRO A 105 20.98 2.51 0.25
N PHE A 106 20.67 2.29 -1.03
CA PHE A 106 21.11 1.12 -1.80
C PHE A 106 21.79 1.56 -3.07
N GLU A 107 22.69 0.71 -3.57
CA GLU A 107 23.36 0.90 -4.84
C GLU A 107 22.38 0.79 -6.03
N ASP A 108 22.80 1.29 -7.18
CA ASP A 108 22.07 1.10 -8.44
C ASP A 108 22.00 -0.40 -8.76
N ASP A 109 20.91 -0.82 -9.40
CA ASP A 109 20.73 -2.19 -9.88
C ASP A 109 20.88 -3.27 -8.78
N ALA A 110 20.44 -3.00 -7.55
CA ALA A 110 20.58 -3.87 -6.40
C ALA A 110 19.51 -4.97 -6.31
N PHE A 111 18.29 -4.72 -6.83
CA PHE A 111 17.14 -5.58 -6.61
C PHE A 111 16.49 -6.07 -7.90
N ASP A 112 16.01 -7.31 -7.88
CA ASP A 112 15.23 -7.91 -8.97
C ASP A 112 13.77 -7.47 -8.93
N VAL A 113 13.23 -7.29 -7.72
CA VAL A 113 11.86 -6.85 -7.49
C VAL A 113 11.84 -5.75 -6.43
N VAL A 114 11.06 -4.70 -6.68
CA VAL A 114 10.68 -3.71 -5.66
C VAL A 114 9.17 -3.77 -5.45
N TYR A 115 8.73 -3.81 -4.21
CA TYR A 115 7.31 -3.79 -3.85
C TYR A 115 6.96 -2.54 -3.04
N ALA A 116 5.82 -1.92 -3.35
CA ALA A 116 5.24 -0.78 -2.62
C ALA A 116 3.72 -0.94 -2.46
N GLY A 117 3.26 -1.32 -1.27
CA GLY A 117 1.84 -1.54 -0.98
C GLY A 117 1.21 -0.38 -0.22
N TRP A 118 0.21 0.28 -0.79
CA TRP A 118 -0.61 1.33 -0.16
C TRP A 118 0.16 2.48 0.48
N MET A 119 1.32 2.86 -0.09
CA MET A 119 2.17 3.91 0.48
C MET A 119 2.48 5.06 -0.49
N LEU A 120 2.48 4.84 -1.82
CA LEU A 120 2.91 5.85 -2.79
C LEU A 120 2.07 7.13 -2.78
N TYR A 121 0.81 7.06 -2.44
CA TYR A 121 -0.05 8.23 -2.33
C TYR A 121 0.27 9.12 -1.11
N HIS A 122 1.07 8.62 -0.16
CA HIS A 122 1.60 9.39 0.96
C HIS A 122 2.91 10.11 0.64
N VAL A 123 3.56 9.76 -0.46
CA VAL A 123 4.86 10.31 -0.82
C VAL A 123 4.70 11.71 -1.40
N ARG A 124 5.35 12.70 -0.80
CA ARG A 124 5.25 14.10 -1.25
C ARG A 124 5.88 14.33 -2.62
N ASP A 125 7.07 13.80 -2.84
CA ASP A 125 7.81 13.87 -4.11
C ASP A 125 7.77 12.49 -4.80
N LEU A 126 6.61 12.18 -5.38
CA LEU A 126 6.39 10.91 -6.06
C LEU A 126 7.35 10.70 -7.25
N GLU A 127 7.69 11.78 -7.97
CA GLU A 127 8.61 11.72 -9.10
C GLU A 127 10.00 11.25 -8.65
N ARG A 128 10.51 11.81 -7.55
CA ARG A 128 11.79 11.42 -6.98
C ARG A 128 11.75 9.98 -6.45
N ALA A 129 10.71 9.60 -5.72
CA ALA A 129 10.55 8.25 -5.20
C ALA A 129 10.56 7.19 -6.32
N LEU A 130 9.83 7.45 -7.41
CA LEU A 130 9.82 6.54 -8.55
C LEU A 130 11.16 6.50 -9.31
N ASN A 131 11.93 7.60 -9.29
CA ASN A 131 13.28 7.59 -9.83
C ASN A 131 14.22 6.73 -8.97
N GLU A 132 14.11 6.79 -7.64
CA GLU A 132 14.87 5.92 -6.73
C GLU A 132 14.49 4.45 -6.92
N ILE A 133 13.19 4.13 -7.00
CA ILE A 133 12.73 2.77 -7.30
C ILE A 133 13.36 2.28 -8.61
N ARG A 134 13.33 3.10 -9.66
CA ARG A 134 13.93 2.71 -10.95
C ARG A 134 15.44 2.55 -10.87
N ARG A 135 16.14 3.37 -10.09
CA ARG A 135 17.58 3.32 -9.89
C ARG A 135 18.02 2.03 -9.21
N VAL A 136 17.32 1.62 -8.16
CA VAL A 136 17.69 0.41 -7.40
C VAL A 136 17.25 -0.89 -8.08
N LEU A 137 16.32 -0.83 -9.05
CA LEU A 137 15.92 -1.99 -9.83
C LEU A 137 16.96 -2.34 -10.90
N ARG A 138 17.32 -3.61 -10.96
CA ARG A 138 18.14 -4.19 -12.04
C ARG A 138 17.50 -3.97 -13.41
N PRO A 139 18.29 -3.93 -14.49
CA PRO A 139 17.73 -3.97 -15.84
C PRO A 139 16.83 -5.20 -16.03
N GLY A 140 15.58 -4.98 -16.42
CA GLY A 140 14.56 -6.04 -16.52
C GLY A 140 13.88 -6.43 -15.22
N GLY A 141 14.27 -5.82 -14.09
CA GLY A 141 13.59 -5.98 -12.81
C GLY A 141 12.15 -5.47 -12.80
N THR A 142 11.36 -5.92 -11.84
CA THR A 142 9.93 -5.63 -11.77
C THR A 142 9.60 -4.75 -10.56
N PHE A 143 8.83 -3.71 -10.80
CA PHE A 143 8.18 -2.93 -9.73
C PHE A 143 6.73 -3.38 -9.59
N VAL A 144 6.34 -3.77 -8.37
CA VAL A 144 4.96 -4.11 -8.00
C VAL A 144 4.43 -3.05 -7.05
N ALA A 145 3.32 -2.40 -7.41
CA ALA A 145 2.68 -1.37 -6.58
C ALA A 145 1.21 -1.66 -6.35
N VAL A 146 0.74 -1.43 -5.13
CA VAL A 146 -0.69 -1.53 -4.78
C VAL A 146 -1.20 -0.17 -4.35
N THR A 147 -2.38 0.21 -4.84
CA THR A 147 -3.01 1.49 -4.50
C THR A 147 -4.53 1.39 -4.55
N ASN A 148 -5.17 2.34 -3.88
CA ASN A 148 -6.63 2.49 -3.94
C ASN A 148 -7.06 3.31 -5.16
N GLY A 149 -8.28 3.04 -5.64
CA GLY A 149 -8.96 3.89 -6.61
C GLY A 149 -9.65 5.10 -5.96
N ASN A 150 -10.06 6.05 -6.79
CA ASN A 150 -10.79 7.24 -6.34
C ASN A 150 -12.15 6.91 -5.70
N ASP A 151 -12.73 5.76 -6.07
CA ASP A 151 -14.04 5.30 -5.56
C ASP A 151 -13.89 4.35 -4.35
N HIS A 152 -12.66 4.13 -3.87
CA HIS A 152 -12.41 3.31 -2.69
C HIS A 152 -13.07 3.91 -1.45
N LEU A 153 -14.11 3.22 -0.91
CA LEU A 153 -14.97 3.68 0.20
C LEU A 153 -15.61 5.06 -0.01
N ALA A 154 -15.79 5.47 -1.26
CA ALA A 154 -16.32 6.79 -1.58
C ALA A 154 -17.73 7.02 -1.00
N ASP A 155 -18.56 5.99 -0.95
CA ASP A 155 -19.92 6.09 -0.39
C ASP A 155 -19.89 6.22 1.14
N LEU A 156 -18.99 5.53 1.84
CA LEU A 156 -18.80 5.73 3.29
C LEU A 156 -18.43 7.19 3.60
N VAL A 157 -17.48 7.74 2.82
CA VAL A 157 -17.06 9.15 2.97
C VAL A 157 -18.21 10.11 2.69
N ARG A 158 -19.01 9.86 1.64
CA ARG A 158 -20.19 10.68 1.29
C ARG A 158 -21.28 10.60 2.36
N ASP A 159 -21.56 9.40 2.87
CA ASP A 159 -22.54 9.18 3.95
C ASP A 159 -22.16 9.95 5.21
N ALA A 160 -20.87 10.11 5.47
CA ALA A 160 -20.34 10.94 6.57
C ALA A 160 -20.23 12.44 6.21
N GLY A 161 -20.81 12.88 5.09
CA GLY A 161 -20.79 14.29 4.64
C GLY A 161 -19.45 14.77 4.10
N GLY A 162 -18.49 13.87 3.86
CA GLY A 162 -17.18 14.17 3.31
C GLY A 162 -17.12 14.16 1.78
N THR A 163 -15.97 14.52 1.27
CA THR A 163 -15.65 14.41 -0.17
C THR A 163 -14.56 13.36 -0.36
N PRO A 164 -14.77 12.36 -1.24
CA PRO A 164 -13.74 11.35 -1.53
C PRO A 164 -12.43 11.98 -1.98
N VAL A 165 -11.33 11.51 -1.44
CA VAL A 165 -10.00 12.06 -1.70
C VAL A 165 -9.46 11.50 -3.02
N ARG A 166 -8.92 12.40 -3.85
CA ARG A 166 -8.15 12.02 -5.05
C ARG A 166 -6.67 12.14 -4.74
N THR A 167 -5.93 11.08 -4.97
CA THR A 167 -4.51 11.03 -4.70
C THR A 167 -3.69 11.14 -6.00
N GLN A 168 -2.43 11.49 -5.87
CA GLN A 168 -1.51 11.58 -7.01
C GLN A 168 -1.12 10.21 -7.59
N PHE A 169 -1.30 9.14 -6.81
CA PHE A 169 -1.11 7.75 -7.24
C PHE A 169 -2.33 6.94 -6.83
N SER A 170 -3.19 6.66 -7.78
CA SER A 170 -4.45 5.93 -7.62
C SER A 170 -4.64 4.92 -8.75
N SER A 171 -5.69 4.11 -8.70
CA SER A 171 -6.06 3.21 -9.81
C SER A 171 -6.19 3.94 -11.14
N GLU A 172 -6.65 5.21 -11.12
CA GLU A 172 -6.89 6.01 -12.33
C GLU A 172 -5.62 6.69 -12.86
N THR A 173 -4.68 7.03 -11.99
CA THR A 173 -3.48 7.78 -12.37
C THR A 173 -2.22 6.93 -12.44
N GLY A 174 -2.16 5.83 -11.69
CA GLY A 174 -0.95 5.03 -11.49
C GLY A 174 -0.33 4.52 -12.79
N GLU A 175 -1.14 4.00 -13.72
CA GLU A 175 -0.62 3.51 -15.00
C GLU A 175 0.11 4.62 -15.79
N SER A 176 -0.50 5.79 -15.91
CA SER A 176 0.10 6.91 -16.66
C SER A 176 1.37 7.44 -15.97
N VAL A 177 1.42 7.39 -14.66
CA VAL A 177 2.59 7.77 -13.85
C VAL A 177 3.73 6.77 -14.04
N LEU A 178 3.45 5.48 -14.00
CA LEU A 178 4.45 4.42 -14.16
C LEU A 178 5.00 4.35 -15.58
N ARG A 179 4.16 4.54 -16.62
CA ARG A 179 4.58 4.52 -18.03
C ARG A 179 5.60 5.60 -18.40
N ARG A 180 5.85 6.59 -17.55
CA ARG A 180 6.92 7.57 -17.77
C ARG A 180 8.31 6.97 -17.52
N ARG A 181 8.41 5.82 -16.83
CA ARG A 181 9.68 5.20 -16.39
C ARG A 181 9.82 3.73 -16.78
N PHE A 182 8.71 3.06 -17.00
CA PHE A 182 8.64 1.65 -17.29
C PHE A 182 7.98 1.44 -18.66
N ALA A 183 8.58 0.59 -19.48
CA ALA A 183 8.11 0.34 -20.85
C ALA A 183 6.86 -0.54 -20.88
N ASP A 184 6.77 -1.51 -19.98
CA ASP A 184 5.62 -2.39 -19.83
C ASP A 184 4.95 -2.13 -18.46
N VAL A 185 3.66 -1.83 -18.48
CA VAL A 185 2.86 -1.64 -17.26
C VAL A 185 1.58 -2.43 -17.43
N ARG A 186 1.38 -3.40 -16.55
CA ARG A 186 0.15 -4.18 -16.41
C ARG A 186 -0.59 -3.74 -15.18
N ARG A 187 -1.92 -3.85 -15.22
CA ARG A 187 -2.78 -3.54 -14.08
C ARG A 187 -3.79 -4.65 -13.85
N HIS A 188 -4.06 -4.93 -12.59
CA HIS A 188 -5.10 -5.83 -12.14
C HIS A 188 -6.02 -5.04 -11.21
N ASP A 189 -7.22 -4.72 -11.68
CA ASP A 189 -8.22 -4.03 -10.91
C ASP A 189 -9.03 -5.03 -10.09
N LEU A 190 -9.18 -4.74 -8.80
CA LEU A 190 -9.84 -5.58 -7.83
C LEU A 190 -10.94 -4.77 -7.15
N GLU A 191 -12.16 -5.28 -7.20
CA GLU A 191 -13.23 -4.81 -6.35
C GLU A 191 -13.07 -5.47 -4.98
N THR A 192 -13.17 -4.69 -3.92
CA THR A 192 -13.10 -5.16 -2.54
C THR A 192 -14.33 -4.71 -1.77
N ARG A 193 -14.57 -5.33 -0.61
CA ARG A 193 -15.75 -5.06 0.18
C ARG A 193 -15.36 -4.87 1.65
N ALA A 194 -15.68 -3.69 2.18
CA ALA A 194 -15.58 -3.42 3.60
C ALA A 194 -16.93 -3.68 4.27
N VAL A 195 -16.94 -4.48 5.31
CA VAL A 195 -18.14 -4.87 6.06
C VAL A 195 -18.04 -4.31 7.47
N PHE A 196 -19.02 -3.52 7.84
CA PHE A 196 -19.14 -2.91 9.15
C PHE A 196 -20.36 -3.49 9.86
N PRO A 197 -20.18 -4.31 10.90
CA PRO A 197 -21.27 -4.97 11.61
C PRO A 197 -22.22 -4.00 12.31
N ASP A 198 -21.74 -2.78 12.60
CA ASP A 198 -22.50 -1.73 13.27
C ASP A 198 -21.90 -0.34 12.98
N HIS A 199 -22.64 0.69 13.42
CA HIS A 199 -22.21 2.08 13.32
C HIS A 199 -20.87 2.35 14.02
N ALA A 200 -20.63 1.76 15.20
CA ALA A 200 -19.42 2.02 15.97
C ALA A 200 -18.16 1.59 15.22
N SER A 201 -18.21 0.45 14.54
CA SER A 201 -17.09 -0.06 13.74
C SER A 201 -16.83 0.81 12.49
N ALA A 202 -17.89 1.31 11.83
CA ALA A 202 -17.78 2.23 10.70
C ALA A 202 -17.20 3.59 11.12
N GLN A 203 -17.67 4.12 12.26
CA GLN A 203 -17.14 5.36 12.82
C GLN A 203 -15.67 5.21 13.25
N ALA A 204 -15.30 4.09 13.89
CA ALA A 204 -13.92 3.82 14.27
C ALA A 204 -12.98 3.75 13.05
N TYR A 205 -13.47 3.21 11.90
CA TYR A 205 -12.73 3.26 10.65
C TYR A 205 -12.49 4.72 10.19
N LEU A 206 -13.54 5.56 10.16
CA LEU A 206 -13.41 6.97 9.79
C LEU A 206 -12.49 7.74 10.77
N ASP A 207 -12.58 7.48 12.06
CA ASP A 207 -11.68 8.10 13.06
C ASP A 207 -10.22 7.73 12.81
N SER A 208 -9.97 6.50 12.30
CA SER A 208 -8.63 6.04 11.97
C SER A 208 -7.99 6.79 10.80
N THR A 209 -8.80 7.43 9.92
CA THR A 209 -8.29 8.26 8.82
C THR A 209 -7.83 9.64 9.28
N GLY A 210 -8.34 10.10 10.41
CA GLY A 210 -7.99 11.41 10.99
C GLY A 210 -8.67 12.61 10.31
N ASP A 211 -9.66 12.38 9.44
CA ASP A 211 -10.35 13.43 8.69
C ASP A 211 -11.48 14.10 9.49
N GLY A 212 -11.80 13.58 10.70
CA GLY A 212 -12.82 14.13 11.58
C GLY A 212 -14.25 14.00 11.05
N LEU A 213 -14.50 13.05 10.16
CA LEU A 213 -15.81 12.77 9.58
C LEU A 213 -16.71 12.08 10.61
N VAL A 214 -17.98 12.46 10.65
CA VAL A 214 -18.98 11.89 11.56
C VAL A 214 -20.08 11.23 10.74
N LEU A 215 -20.21 9.92 10.89
CA LEU A 215 -21.22 9.15 10.19
C LEU A 215 -22.56 9.26 10.92
N PRO A 216 -23.69 9.52 10.23
CA PRO A 216 -25.01 9.42 10.83
C PRO A 216 -25.28 8.02 11.39
N GLU A 217 -25.94 7.94 12.54
CA GLU A 217 -26.28 6.67 13.18
C GLU A 217 -27.10 5.77 12.24
N PHE A 218 -26.81 4.47 12.30
CA PHE A 218 -27.55 3.43 11.59
C PHE A 218 -27.62 2.16 12.43
N GLU A 219 -28.58 1.31 12.14
CA GLU A 219 -28.73 0.01 12.76
C GLU A 219 -28.31 -1.11 11.78
N GLY A 220 -27.74 -2.17 12.34
CA GLY A 220 -27.32 -3.36 11.59
C GLY A 220 -26.03 -3.22 10.81
N GLU A 221 -25.78 -4.20 9.95
CA GLU A 221 -24.56 -4.28 9.13
C GLU A 221 -24.67 -3.39 7.89
N ARG A 222 -23.57 -2.77 7.51
CA ARG A 222 -23.41 -2.07 6.22
C ARG A 222 -22.17 -2.53 5.48
N GLU A 223 -22.30 -2.57 4.16
CA GLU A 223 -21.19 -2.85 3.25
C GLU A 223 -20.89 -1.64 2.38
N TYR A 224 -19.58 -1.41 2.13
CA TYR A 224 -19.13 -0.36 1.23
C TYR A 224 -18.10 -0.93 0.25
N ALA A 225 -18.23 -0.53 -1.01
CA ALA A 225 -17.31 -0.96 -2.05
C ALA A 225 -15.93 -0.32 -1.87
N GLY A 226 -14.90 -1.13 -2.11
CA GLY A 226 -13.53 -0.68 -2.25
C GLY A 226 -13.04 -0.95 -3.66
N ALA A 227 -12.10 -0.13 -4.12
CA ALA A 227 -11.42 -0.28 -5.40
C ALA A 227 -9.93 -0.27 -5.17
N VAL A 228 -9.24 -1.31 -5.62
CA VAL A 228 -7.78 -1.47 -5.47
C VAL A 228 -7.19 -1.89 -6.81
N THR A 229 -6.00 -1.41 -7.12
CA THR A 229 -5.26 -1.87 -8.29
C THR A 229 -3.87 -2.35 -7.87
N VAL A 230 -3.48 -3.51 -8.38
CA VAL A 230 -2.10 -4.01 -8.39
C VAL A 230 -1.49 -3.67 -9.74
N PHE A 231 -0.38 -2.95 -9.74
CA PHE A 231 0.42 -2.65 -10.91
C PHE A 231 1.68 -3.51 -10.93
N GLU A 232 2.03 -4.03 -12.11
CA GLU A 232 3.32 -4.63 -12.44
C GLU A 232 3.97 -3.77 -13.52
N ALA A 233 5.19 -3.27 -13.27
CA ALA A 233 5.89 -2.37 -14.18
C ALA A 233 7.34 -2.84 -14.45
N ARG A 234 7.76 -2.87 -15.74
CA ARG A 234 9.09 -3.30 -16.20
C ARG A 234 9.74 -2.32 -17.17
#